data_afd5281c7e828e59502756fac5af9a41
#
_entry.id   afd5281c7e828e59502756fac5af9a41
#
_cell.length_a   1.000
_cell.length_b   1.000
_cell.length_c   1.000
_cell.angle_alpha   90.00
_cell.angle_beta   90.00
_cell.angle_gamma   90.00
#
_symmetry.space_group_name_H-M   'P 1'
#
loop_
_entity.id
_entity.type
_entity.pdbx_description
1 polymer ?
#
loop_
_entity_poly.entity_id
_entity_poly.type
_entity_poly.pdbx_seq_one_letter_code
_entity_poly.pdbx_strand_id
1 'polypeptide(L)'
;MITINDTLRTNADTAMLKAICPDTDSICFFDIETTGFSRNYNIVYLIGAVYFRNGISHYLQWLAESDSDEAYILSAFNDFLKDFHTLIHF
;
A
#
# COMPACT_ATOMS: atom_id res chain seq x y z
N MET A 1 5.69 6.47 -14.00
CA MET A 1 5.33 5.74 -12.77
C MET A 1 6.10 4.44 -12.70
N ILE A 2 6.72 4.18 -11.56
CA ILE A 2 7.41 2.92 -11.29
C ILE A 2 6.56 2.11 -10.33
N THR A 3 6.34 0.83 -10.64
CA THR A 3 5.61 -0.10 -9.78
C THR A 3 6.57 -1.21 -9.33
N ILE A 4 6.67 -1.40 -8.01
CA ILE A 4 7.48 -2.45 -7.41
C ILE A 4 6.53 -3.41 -6.70
N ASN A 5 6.64 -4.70 -7.00
CA ASN A 5 5.85 -5.75 -6.37
C ASN A 5 6.80 -6.87 -5.92
N ASP A 6 6.74 -7.20 -4.63
CA ASP A 6 7.61 -8.22 -4.06
C ASP A 6 6.89 -8.99 -2.96
N THR A 7 7.45 -10.13 -2.59
CA THR A 7 6.93 -10.97 -1.52
C THR A 7 7.80 -10.80 -0.28
N LEU A 8 7.15 -10.47 0.84
CA LEU A 8 7.84 -10.32 2.12
C LEU A 8 7.86 -11.65 2.86
N ARG A 9 9.02 -12.01 3.41
CA ARG A 9 9.21 -13.26 4.15
C ARG A 9 9.16 -13.01 5.66
N THR A 10 8.01 -12.65 6.19
CA THR A 10 7.84 -12.52 7.64
C THR A 10 6.72 -13.44 8.09
N ASN A 11 7.10 -14.54 8.75
CA ASN A 11 6.14 -15.55 9.19
C ASN A 11 5.57 -15.28 10.59
N ALA A 12 6.26 -14.50 11.42
CA ALA A 12 5.91 -14.34 12.83
C ALA A 12 4.62 -13.53 13.04
N ASP A 13 4.41 -12.49 12.22
CA ASP A 13 3.31 -11.55 12.42
C ASP A 13 1.99 -12.03 11.82
N THR A 14 2.03 -12.98 10.89
CA THR A 14 0.84 -13.49 10.23
C THR A 14 -0.07 -14.26 11.20
N ALA A 15 0.53 -15.06 12.09
CA ALA A 15 -0.25 -15.83 13.08
C ALA A 15 -0.97 -14.90 14.07
N MET A 16 -0.31 -13.82 14.50
CA MET A 16 -0.92 -12.83 15.39
C MET A 16 -2.04 -12.07 14.68
N LEU A 17 -1.84 -11.68 13.44
CA LEU A 17 -2.86 -11.00 12.64
C LEU A 17 -4.08 -11.89 12.42
N LYS A 18 -3.89 -13.18 12.18
CA LYS A 18 -5.00 -14.15 12.06
C LYS A 18 -5.79 -14.31 13.33
N ALA A 19 -5.14 -14.18 14.49
CA ALA A 19 -5.82 -14.26 15.79
C ALA A 19 -6.70 -13.03 16.04
N ILE A 20 -6.26 -11.85 15.57
CA ILE A 20 -6.97 -10.58 15.73
C ILE A 20 -8.01 -10.40 14.63
N CYS A 21 -7.66 -10.76 13.39
CA CYS A 21 -8.53 -10.64 12.23
C CYS A 21 -8.43 -11.93 11.41
N PRO A 22 -9.43 -12.83 11.51
CA PRO A 22 -9.39 -14.13 10.80
C PRO A 22 -9.26 -14.03 9.29
N ASP A 23 -9.74 -12.94 8.70
CA ASP A 23 -9.67 -12.71 7.26
C ASP A 23 -8.54 -11.73 6.93
N THR A 24 -7.30 -12.18 7.09
CA THR A 24 -6.12 -11.35 6.81
C THR A 24 -6.00 -10.96 5.34
N ASP A 25 -6.54 -11.76 4.43
CA ASP A 25 -6.51 -11.44 3.00
C ASP A 25 -7.38 -10.23 2.64
N SER A 26 -8.29 -9.80 3.53
CA SER A 26 -9.12 -8.61 3.32
C SER A 26 -8.49 -7.32 3.88
N ILE A 27 -7.30 -7.40 4.48
CA ILE A 27 -6.63 -6.27 5.11
C ILE A 27 -5.53 -5.75 4.21
N CYS A 28 -5.48 -4.43 4.04
CA CYS A 28 -4.36 -3.74 3.40
C CYS A 28 -3.76 -2.73 4.37
N PHE A 29 -2.47 -2.85 4.61
CA PHE A 29 -1.68 -1.83 5.32
C PHE A 29 -1.04 -0.93 4.28
N PHE A 30 -1.10 0.39 4.47
CA PHE A 30 -0.53 1.29 3.49
C PHE A 30 0.12 2.50 4.15
N ASP A 31 1.04 3.12 3.41
CA ASP A 31 1.67 4.37 3.78
C ASP A 31 1.77 5.25 2.54
N ILE A 32 1.60 6.55 2.74
CA ILE A 32 1.62 7.55 1.68
C ILE A 32 2.68 8.60 2.03
N GLU A 33 3.60 8.82 1.10
CA GLU A 33 4.60 9.87 1.23
C GLU A 33 4.30 11.02 0.27
N THR A 34 4.42 12.23 0.77
CA THR A 34 4.21 13.45 0.00
C THR A 34 5.47 14.31 0.00
N THR A 35 5.53 15.27 -0.90
CA THR A 35 6.61 16.25 -0.91
C THR A 35 6.53 17.27 0.25
N GLY A 36 5.45 17.37 0.89
CA GLY A 36 5.12 17.64 2.29
C GLY A 36 5.27 19.02 2.88
N PHE A 37 5.98 19.98 2.30
CA PHE A 37 6.24 21.23 3.02
C PHE A 37 5.76 22.51 2.34
N SER A 38 5.25 22.43 1.13
CA SER A 38 4.72 23.58 0.41
C SER A 38 3.21 23.51 0.33
N ARG A 39 2.50 24.56 0.73
CA ARG A 39 1.04 24.60 0.66
C ARG A 39 0.51 24.51 -0.78
N ASN A 40 1.33 24.90 -1.77
CA ASN A 40 0.89 25.02 -3.15
C ASN A 40 1.38 23.86 -4.05
N TYR A 41 2.31 23.02 -3.56
CA TYR A 41 3.02 22.04 -4.41
C TYR A 41 3.19 20.69 -3.74
N ASN A 42 2.29 20.34 -2.82
CA ASN A 42 2.34 19.01 -2.22
C ASN A 42 1.76 18.00 -3.20
N ILE A 43 2.57 17.03 -3.59
CA ILE A 43 2.11 15.88 -4.35
C ILE A 43 2.36 14.60 -3.58
N VAL A 44 1.50 13.62 -3.80
CA VAL A 44 1.77 12.25 -3.40
C VAL A 44 2.77 11.67 -4.41
N TYR A 45 3.96 11.30 -3.94
CA TYR A 45 4.98 10.76 -4.82
C TYR A 45 5.26 9.28 -4.60
N LEU A 46 4.82 8.73 -3.47
CA LEU A 46 5.07 7.34 -3.13
C LEU A 46 3.89 6.79 -2.33
N ILE A 47 3.40 5.63 -2.73
CA ILE A 47 2.43 4.85 -1.97
C ILE A 47 2.98 3.43 -1.84
N GLY A 48 3.07 2.96 -0.59
CA GLY A 48 3.45 1.59 -0.29
C GLY A 48 2.28 0.84 0.33
N ALA A 49 2.12 -0.43 -0.01
CA ALA A 49 1.08 -1.28 0.54
C ALA A 49 1.64 -2.64 0.91
N VAL A 50 1.21 -3.16 2.06
CA VAL A 50 1.47 -4.55 2.48
C VAL A 50 0.12 -5.24 2.57
N TYR A 51 0.01 -6.39 1.96
CA TYR A 51 -1.21 -7.17 1.93
C TYR A 51 -0.90 -8.66 1.94
N PHE A 52 -1.93 -9.47 2.16
CA PHE A 52 -1.77 -10.92 2.29
C PHE A 52 -2.57 -11.63 1.21
N ARG A 53 -2.00 -12.73 0.71
CA ARG A 53 -2.67 -13.69 -0.17
C ARG A 53 -2.29 -15.09 0.29
N ASN A 54 -3.29 -15.87 0.70
CA ASN A 54 -3.09 -17.22 1.20
C ASN A 54 -2.07 -17.29 2.36
N GLY A 55 -2.09 -16.29 3.24
CA GLY A 55 -1.17 -16.20 4.37
C GLY A 55 0.24 -15.72 4.04
N ILE A 56 0.51 -15.38 2.78
CA ILE A 56 1.81 -14.86 2.34
C ILE A 56 1.71 -13.34 2.23
N SER A 57 2.66 -12.64 2.85
CA SER A 57 2.70 -11.18 2.79
C SER A 57 3.37 -10.72 1.49
N HIS A 58 2.77 -9.70 0.89
CA HIS A 58 3.25 -9.07 -0.33
C HIS A 58 3.44 -7.58 -0.09
N TYR A 59 4.38 -7.01 -0.81
CA TYR A 59 4.66 -5.59 -0.80
C TYR A 59 4.46 -5.03 -2.21
N LEU A 60 3.73 -3.92 -2.29
CA LEU A 60 3.47 -3.23 -3.55
C LEU A 60 3.74 -1.74 -3.34
N GLN A 61 4.47 -1.15 -4.27
CA GLN A 61 4.85 0.26 -4.17
C GLN A 61 4.69 0.94 -5.52
N TRP A 62 4.10 2.12 -5.50
CA TRP A 62 3.96 2.99 -6.67
C TRP A 62 4.76 4.26 -6.42
N LEU A 63 5.65 4.58 -7.33
CA LEU A 63 6.53 5.74 -7.26
C LEU A 63 6.26 6.67 -8.44
N ALA A 64 6.03 7.94 -8.15
CA ALA A 64 5.93 8.98 -9.17
C ALA A 64 7.33 9.41 -9.60
N GLU A 65 7.57 9.44 -10.91
CA GLU A 65 8.82 9.94 -11.48
C GLU A 65 8.74 11.44 -11.77
N SER A 66 7.52 11.98 -11.81
CA SER A 66 7.26 13.40 -12.03
C SER A 66 5.91 13.79 -11.42
N ASP A 67 5.66 15.09 -11.30
CA ASP A 67 4.40 15.61 -10.75
C ASP A 67 3.18 15.09 -11.53
N SER A 68 3.34 14.89 -12.84
CA SER A 68 2.25 14.39 -13.67
C SER A 68 1.85 12.94 -13.37
N ASP A 69 2.68 12.19 -12.66
CA ASP A 69 2.38 10.82 -12.27
C ASP A 69 1.45 10.71 -11.06
N GLU A 70 1.24 11.78 -10.31
CA GLU A 70 0.40 11.72 -9.10
C GLU A 70 -0.97 11.13 -9.38
N ALA A 71 -1.63 11.59 -10.42
CA ALA A 71 -2.96 11.10 -10.78
C ALA A 71 -2.94 9.60 -11.11
N TYR A 72 -1.88 9.13 -11.76
CA TYR A 72 -1.72 7.72 -12.12
C TYR A 72 -1.52 6.85 -10.90
N ILE A 73 -0.66 7.24 -9.95
CA ILE A 73 -0.44 6.42 -8.75
C ILE A 73 -1.66 6.43 -7.85
N LEU A 74 -2.37 7.53 -7.73
CA LEU A 74 -3.61 7.60 -6.96
C LEU A 74 -4.70 6.72 -7.58
N SER A 75 -4.82 6.72 -8.89
CA SER A 75 -5.78 5.86 -9.60
C SER A 75 -5.44 4.39 -9.43
N ALA A 76 -4.17 4.01 -9.57
CA ALA A 76 -3.72 2.63 -9.39
C ALA A 76 -3.98 2.15 -7.95
N PHE A 77 -3.67 2.97 -6.97
CA PHE A 77 -3.91 2.66 -5.57
C PHE A 77 -5.41 2.52 -5.28
N ASN A 78 -6.22 3.44 -5.78
CA ASN A 78 -7.67 3.38 -5.58
C ASN A 78 -8.28 2.10 -6.15
N ASP A 79 -7.84 1.68 -7.33
CA ASP A 79 -8.30 0.42 -7.93
C ASP A 79 -7.84 -0.79 -7.11
N PHE A 80 -6.62 -0.75 -6.61
CA PHE A 80 -6.07 -1.80 -5.75
C PHE A 80 -6.88 -1.96 -4.46
N LEU A 81 -7.29 -0.85 -3.83
CA LEU A 81 -8.03 -0.86 -2.57
C LEU A 81 -9.40 -1.53 -2.66
N LYS A 82 -9.97 -1.66 -3.84
CA LYS A 82 -11.30 -2.26 -4.04
C LYS A 82 -11.37 -3.72 -3.60
N ASP A 83 -10.23 -4.41 -3.54
CA ASP A 83 -10.15 -5.81 -3.14
C ASP A 83 -10.10 -6.01 -1.62
N PHE A 84 -10.09 -4.93 -0.84
CA PHE A 84 -9.90 -5.00 0.60
C PHE A 84 -11.10 -4.41 1.36
N HIS A 85 -11.40 -4.98 2.52
CA HIS A 85 -12.47 -4.51 3.42
C HIS A 85 -11.92 -3.64 4.56
N THR A 86 -10.67 -3.84 4.95
CA THR A 86 -10.05 -3.12 6.05
C THR A 86 -8.76 -2.47 5.59
N LEU A 87 -8.64 -1.17 5.84
CA LEU A 87 -7.49 -0.38 5.47
C LEU A 87 -6.84 0.14 6.74
N ILE A 88 -5.53 -0.09 6.89
CA ILE A 88 -4.77 0.39 8.05
C ILE A 88 -3.64 1.27 7.52
N HIS A 89 -3.63 2.52 7.94
CA HIS A 89 -2.61 3.51 7.59
C HIS A 89 -1.57 3.60 8.70
N PHE A 90 -0.33 3.60 8.30
CA PHE A 90 0.77 3.81 9.23
C PHE A 90 0.94 5.29 9.57
#